data_75fc9d0432a62eba42b5b5fd8506953a
#
_entry.id   75fc9d0432a62eba42b5b5fd8506953a
#
_cell.length_a   1.000
_cell.length_b   1.000
_cell.length_c   1.000
_cell.angle_alpha   90.00
_cell.angle_beta   90.00
_cell.angle_gamma   90.00
#
_symmetry.space_group_name_H-M   'P 1'
#
loop_
_entity.id
_entity.type
_entity.pdbx_description
1 polymer ?
#
loop_
_entity_poly.entity_id
_entity_poly.type
_entity_poly.pdbx_seq_one_letter_code
_entity_poly.pdbx_strand_id
1 'polypeptide(L)'
;MGVIKKLAGQTAIYGLPTILGRLLNYLLVPLQTYIFVTSQYGIVAELYAWTAIIFVILTFGMETTFFRFSQDHEQREDTFSNVSIFLLCTSLLFVVATSLSSSSIASFLKFPEHPEYIVYMALIVGIDSFTSVHFARFRLLERPVKFAFLKSVNIFTNILLNLFFLLLCPYLVKIGFAPSLMNVIYNPEVGIGYIFIANLAASLLTLILLLPDIFQVTWKFDWKLFKKMIRYAYPLVIFGLATIINDTMNRIFIKNFGPEETAQSMVGIFNACAKISIFMTIFIQAFKYAAEPFFFSKAKDLDAKHAYIEIMNAIVIACCFIYLGLLLYIDLIQYFIGPAYRVGLPIVPILLMANLFSAILYNLSIWYKLSDKTIYGAGVAIFGSVITIVLNIVLIPRFGYMGAAYASFACYFSMMILSYFLGQKYYRVDYDVKRIILYIVTAFLLYKGTTFLPISNIYIKLGVHTLLLFGYALFILVLNPELRKSVLQFVSRKIKSKDHE
;
A
#
# COMPACT_ATOMS: atom_id res chain seq x y z
N MET A 1 28.49 -12.76 -10.95
CA MET A 1 28.20 -12.37 -9.54
C MET A 1 28.10 -10.86 -9.30
N GLY A 2 28.87 -9.98 -9.99
CA GLY A 2 28.85 -8.52 -9.76
C GLY A 2 27.53 -7.82 -10.08
N VAL A 3 26.90 -8.13 -11.21
CA VAL A 3 25.67 -7.44 -11.67
C VAL A 3 24.47 -7.74 -10.77
N ILE A 4 24.29 -8.99 -10.38
CA ILE A 4 23.18 -9.41 -9.49
C ILE A 4 23.37 -8.79 -8.09
N LYS A 5 24.60 -8.74 -7.58
CA LYS A 5 24.90 -8.11 -6.28
C LYS A 5 24.70 -6.60 -6.31
N LYS A 6 25.03 -5.93 -7.44
CA LYS A 6 24.79 -4.50 -7.67
C LYS A 6 23.27 -4.23 -7.75
N LEU A 7 22.53 -5.03 -8.53
CA LEU A 7 21.06 -4.93 -8.65
C LEU A 7 20.36 -5.16 -7.32
N ALA A 8 20.73 -6.19 -6.57
CA ALA A 8 20.17 -6.46 -5.26
C ALA A 8 20.46 -5.32 -4.27
N GLY A 9 21.69 -4.77 -4.29
CA GLY A 9 22.05 -3.62 -3.47
C GLY A 9 21.26 -2.36 -3.83
N GLN A 10 21.12 -2.05 -5.11
CA GLN A 10 20.33 -0.91 -5.58
C GLN A 10 18.84 -1.08 -5.25
N THR A 11 18.26 -2.27 -5.50
CA THR A 11 16.87 -2.59 -5.15
C THR A 11 16.63 -2.42 -3.65
N ALA A 12 17.57 -2.83 -2.81
CA ALA A 12 17.48 -2.62 -1.36
C ALA A 12 17.53 -1.12 -1.00
N ILE A 13 18.44 -0.34 -1.60
CA ILE A 13 18.58 1.10 -1.30
C ILE A 13 17.37 1.91 -1.77
N TYR A 14 16.69 1.55 -2.88
CA TYR A 14 15.47 2.20 -3.33
C TYR A 14 14.21 1.67 -2.62
N GLY A 15 14.18 0.39 -2.35
CA GLY A 15 13.02 -0.27 -1.70
C GLY A 15 12.94 0.02 -0.20
N LEU A 16 14.07 0.00 0.50
CA LEU A 16 14.12 0.17 1.95
C LEU A 16 13.52 1.50 2.43
N PRO A 17 13.86 2.69 1.86
CA PRO A 17 13.22 3.94 2.25
C PRO A 17 11.72 3.95 2.00
N THR A 18 11.27 3.32 0.91
CA THR A 18 9.84 3.23 0.59
C THR A 18 9.08 2.36 1.59
N ILE A 19 9.66 1.22 1.97
CA ILE A 19 9.08 0.30 2.97
C ILE A 19 9.13 0.94 4.36
N LEU A 20 10.28 1.48 4.76
CA LEU A 20 10.43 2.19 6.03
C LEU A 20 9.51 3.40 6.14
N GLY A 21 9.37 4.17 5.05
CA GLY A 21 8.46 5.30 5.00
C GLY A 21 7.00 4.90 5.23
N ARG A 22 6.57 3.81 4.65
CA ARG A 22 5.23 3.26 4.91
C ARG A 22 5.08 2.80 6.34
N LEU A 23 6.09 2.09 6.88
CA LEU A 23 6.09 1.62 8.27
C LEU A 23 6.05 2.80 9.25
N LEU A 24 6.85 3.84 9.00
CA LEU A 24 6.92 5.03 9.85
C LEU A 24 5.62 5.85 9.81
N ASN A 25 5.06 6.10 8.62
CA ASN A 25 3.73 6.74 8.49
C ASN A 25 2.62 5.92 9.14
N TYR A 26 2.79 4.60 9.19
CA TYR A 26 1.87 3.71 9.87
C TYR A 26 1.85 3.93 11.39
N LEU A 27 2.97 4.33 11.98
CA LEU A 27 3.04 4.68 13.41
C LEU A 27 2.22 5.92 13.76
N LEU A 28 1.79 6.72 12.80
CA LEU A 28 0.84 7.82 13.02
C LEU A 28 -0.59 7.34 13.25
N VAL A 29 -0.93 6.11 12.89
CA VAL A 29 -2.30 5.58 13.05
C VAL A 29 -2.75 5.52 14.50
N PRO A 30 -1.97 4.96 15.46
CA PRO A 30 -2.30 5.06 16.88
C PRO A 30 -2.55 6.50 17.31
N LEU A 31 -1.60 7.40 17.00
CA LEU A 31 -1.71 8.81 17.36
C LEU A 31 -3.05 9.40 16.88
N GLN A 32 -3.36 9.25 15.60
CA GLN A 32 -4.55 9.83 15.01
C GLN A 32 -5.85 9.20 15.52
N THR A 33 -5.88 7.88 15.72
CA THR A 33 -7.09 7.19 16.16
C THR A 33 -7.37 7.33 17.67
N TYR A 34 -6.37 7.71 18.48
CA TYR A 34 -6.58 8.04 19.90
C TYR A 34 -6.98 9.50 20.12
N ILE A 35 -6.66 10.40 19.17
CA ILE A 35 -6.97 11.83 19.27
C ILE A 35 -8.30 12.15 18.60
N PHE A 36 -8.54 11.63 17.41
CA PHE A 36 -9.69 12.00 16.59
C PHE A 36 -10.86 11.01 16.71
N VAL A 37 -12.06 11.53 16.66
CA VAL A 37 -13.27 10.72 16.56
C VAL A 37 -13.38 10.03 15.19
N THR A 38 -14.16 8.95 15.13
CA THR A 38 -14.26 8.10 13.93
C THR A 38 -14.68 8.85 12.67
N SER A 39 -15.57 9.83 12.78
CA SER A 39 -16.00 10.66 11.64
C SER A 39 -14.89 11.57 11.12
N GLN A 40 -14.15 12.24 11.99
CA GLN A 40 -13.01 13.09 11.60
C GLN A 40 -11.92 12.28 10.89
N TYR A 41 -11.54 11.15 11.46
CA TYR A 41 -10.57 10.26 10.81
C TYR A 41 -11.11 9.66 9.50
N GLY A 42 -12.43 9.53 9.40
CA GLY A 42 -13.12 9.15 8.16
C GLY A 42 -12.92 10.16 7.03
N ILE A 43 -12.99 11.48 7.33
CA ILE A 43 -12.71 12.54 6.34
C ILE A 43 -11.26 12.41 5.81
N VAL A 44 -10.31 12.22 6.72
CA VAL A 44 -8.91 11.99 6.34
C VAL A 44 -8.77 10.78 5.40
N ALA A 45 -9.40 9.67 5.75
CA ALA A 45 -9.33 8.43 4.96
C ALA A 45 -9.98 8.58 3.58
N GLU A 46 -11.12 9.27 3.49
CA GLU A 46 -11.81 9.55 2.24
C GLU A 46 -10.98 10.45 1.32
N LEU A 47 -10.45 11.55 1.83
CA LEU A 47 -9.63 12.48 1.07
C LEU A 47 -8.35 11.81 0.53
N TYR A 48 -7.69 10.98 1.33
CA TYR A 48 -6.55 10.19 0.82
C TYR A 48 -6.95 9.14 -0.22
N ALA A 49 -8.17 8.60 -0.18
CA ALA A 49 -8.66 7.70 -1.22
C ALA A 49 -8.87 8.45 -2.55
N TRP A 50 -9.47 9.65 -2.51
CA TRP A 50 -9.58 10.51 -3.68
C TRP A 50 -8.21 10.94 -4.22
N THR A 51 -7.28 11.31 -3.33
CA THR A 51 -5.90 11.62 -3.67
C THR A 51 -5.22 10.53 -4.46
N ALA A 52 -5.38 9.27 -4.05
CA ALA A 52 -4.75 8.14 -4.74
C ALA A 52 -5.28 7.98 -6.18
N ILE A 53 -6.57 8.18 -6.41
CA ILE A 53 -7.18 8.12 -7.75
C ILE A 53 -6.68 9.28 -8.61
N ILE A 54 -6.73 10.50 -8.07
CA ILE A 54 -6.32 11.71 -8.77
C ILE A 54 -4.84 11.67 -9.12
N PHE A 55 -3.99 11.14 -8.23
CA PHE A 55 -2.56 10.96 -8.49
C PHE A 55 -2.30 10.08 -9.72
N VAL A 56 -3.03 8.99 -9.90
CA VAL A 56 -2.92 8.13 -11.11
C VAL A 56 -3.37 8.87 -12.35
N ILE A 57 -4.43 9.68 -12.27
CA ILE A 57 -4.92 10.49 -13.39
C ILE A 57 -3.89 11.57 -13.76
N LEU A 58 -3.36 12.32 -12.79
CA LEU A 58 -2.41 13.41 -13.05
C LEU A 58 -1.07 12.89 -13.57
N THR A 59 -0.54 11.82 -12.97
CA THR A 59 0.74 11.25 -13.41
C THR A 59 0.63 10.56 -14.76
N PHE A 60 -0.56 10.17 -15.19
CA PHE A 60 -0.90 9.62 -16.50
C PHE A 60 0.03 8.49 -16.96
N GLY A 61 0.56 7.68 -16.04
CA GLY A 61 1.53 6.64 -16.39
C GLY A 61 2.88 7.16 -16.93
N MET A 62 3.15 8.46 -16.76
CA MET A 62 4.34 9.13 -17.32
C MET A 62 5.64 8.63 -16.68
N GLU A 63 5.61 8.10 -15.48
CA GLU A 63 6.79 7.48 -14.86
C GLU A 63 7.27 6.27 -15.67
N THR A 64 6.39 5.34 -15.98
CA THR A 64 6.71 4.15 -16.80
C THR A 64 7.06 4.55 -18.23
N THR A 65 6.35 5.53 -18.77
CA THR A 65 6.62 6.10 -20.10
C THR A 65 8.00 6.73 -20.16
N PHE A 66 8.37 7.49 -19.15
CA PHE A 66 9.73 8.07 -19.03
C PHE A 66 10.81 6.99 -19.07
N PHE A 67 10.68 5.93 -18.27
CA PHE A 67 11.67 4.83 -18.31
C PHE A 67 11.78 4.18 -19.68
N ARG A 68 10.65 3.99 -20.38
CA ARG A 68 10.66 3.36 -21.70
C ARG A 68 11.33 4.22 -22.76
N PHE A 69 10.99 5.50 -22.84
CA PHE A 69 11.51 6.40 -23.87
C PHE A 69 12.90 6.93 -23.56
N SER A 70 13.36 6.87 -22.31
CA SER A 70 14.70 7.24 -21.89
C SER A 70 15.74 6.11 -22.07
N GLN A 71 15.37 4.95 -22.64
CA GLN A 71 16.34 3.91 -23.03
C GLN A 71 17.25 4.40 -24.15
N ASP A 72 16.75 5.24 -25.04
CA ASP A 72 17.54 5.96 -26.03
C ASP A 72 18.25 7.14 -25.33
N HIS A 73 19.57 7.09 -25.30
CA HIS A 73 20.40 8.09 -24.64
C HIS A 73 20.27 9.47 -25.27
N GLU A 74 20.08 9.56 -26.61
CA GLU A 74 19.97 10.82 -27.35
C GLU A 74 18.66 11.55 -27.04
N GLN A 75 17.57 10.81 -26.81
CA GLN A 75 16.24 11.36 -26.52
C GLN A 75 15.93 11.52 -25.02
N ARG A 76 16.86 11.15 -24.14
CA ARG A 76 16.62 11.11 -22.68
C ARG A 76 16.24 12.46 -22.10
N GLU A 77 16.97 13.52 -22.42
CA GLU A 77 16.71 14.85 -21.88
C GLU A 77 15.42 15.45 -22.47
N ASP A 78 15.14 15.23 -23.76
CA ASP A 78 13.89 15.65 -24.38
C ASP A 78 12.68 14.92 -23.81
N THR A 79 12.84 13.61 -23.52
CA THR A 79 11.81 12.82 -22.84
C THR A 79 11.56 13.36 -21.43
N PHE A 80 12.61 13.68 -20.67
CA PHE A 80 12.48 14.24 -19.33
C PHE A 80 11.83 15.60 -19.34
N SER A 81 12.21 16.47 -20.29
CA SER A 81 11.62 17.79 -20.48
C SER A 81 10.12 17.71 -20.81
N ASN A 82 9.75 16.87 -21.79
CA ASN A 82 8.34 16.65 -22.15
C ASN A 82 7.48 16.20 -20.98
N VAL A 83 7.95 15.20 -20.21
CA VAL A 83 7.20 14.70 -19.03
C VAL A 83 7.12 15.76 -17.95
N SER A 84 8.21 16.48 -17.69
CA SER A 84 8.24 17.55 -16.67
C SER A 84 7.25 18.68 -17.00
N ILE A 85 7.22 19.12 -18.26
CA ILE A 85 6.28 20.17 -18.74
C ILE A 85 4.84 19.65 -18.61
N PHE A 86 4.55 18.43 -19.08
CA PHE A 86 3.23 17.84 -19.00
C PHE A 86 2.73 17.78 -17.56
N LEU A 87 3.53 17.19 -16.65
CA LEU A 87 3.17 17.07 -15.24
C LEU A 87 3.04 18.42 -14.54
N LEU A 88 3.89 19.40 -14.87
CA LEU A 88 3.75 20.76 -14.35
C LEU A 88 2.42 21.40 -14.78
N CYS A 89 2.12 21.37 -16.08
CA CYS A 89 0.90 21.98 -16.62
C CYS A 89 -0.37 21.31 -16.06
N THR A 90 -0.41 19.97 -16.04
CA THR A 90 -1.57 19.22 -15.52
C THR A 90 -1.74 19.43 -14.01
N SER A 91 -0.66 19.44 -13.24
CA SER A 91 -0.69 19.68 -11.79
C SER A 91 -1.13 21.12 -11.48
N LEU A 92 -0.59 22.14 -12.18
CA LEU A 92 -1.00 23.52 -11.97
C LEU A 92 -2.48 23.72 -12.34
N LEU A 93 -2.91 23.21 -13.49
CA LEU A 93 -4.30 23.30 -13.91
C LEU A 93 -5.23 22.66 -12.88
N PHE A 94 -4.86 21.46 -12.38
CA PHE A 94 -5.61 20.75 -11.36
C PHE A 94 -5.68 21.56 -10.06
N VAL A 95 -4.54 22.06 -9.56
CA VAL A 95 -4.48 22.85 -8.31
C VAL A 95 -5.34 24.09 -8.43
N VAL A 96 -5.23 24.84 -9.52
CA VAL A 96 -6.03 26.09 -9.73
C VAL A 96 -7.51 25.74 -9.82
N ALA A 97 -7.90 24.78 -10.67
CA ALA A 97 -9.30 24.41 -10.85
C ALA A 97 -9.94 23.91 -9.54
N THR A 98 -9.21 23.03 -8.81
CA THR A 98 -9.71 22.47 -7.54
C THR A 98 -9.77 23.52 -6.45
N SER A 99 -8.79 24.43 -6.35
CA SER A 99 -8.79 25.50 -5.35
C SER A 99 -9.92 26.50 -5.58
N LEU A 100 -10.18 26.88 -6.83
CA LEU A 100 -11.30 27.75 -7.18
C LEU A 100 -12.67 27.11 -6.91
N SER A 101 -12.75 25.77 -7.00
CA SER A 101 -13.98 25.00 -6.78
C SER A 101 -14.04 24.38 -5.38
N SER A 102 -13.12 24.73 -4.47
CA SER A 102 -12.95 24.05 -3.17
C SER A 102 -14.23 24.01 -2.33
N SER A 103 -14.96 25.12 -2.25
CA SER A 103 -16.22 25.19 -1.50
C SER A 103 -17.31 24.30 -2.09
N SER A 104 -17.43 24.24 -3.42
CA SER A 104 -18.38 23.35 -4.10
C SER A 104 -18.01 21.87 -3.90
N ILE A 105 -16.73 21.55 -3.98
CA ILE A 105 -16.22 20.18 -3.77
C ILE A 105 -16.42 19.77 -2.31
N ALA A 106 -16.12 20.64 -1.34
CA ALA A 106 -16.33 20.37 0.08
C ALA A 106 -17.81 20.13 0.40
N SER A 107 -18.72 20.91 -0.20
CA SER A 107 -20.17 20.72 -0.08
C SER A 107 -20.62 19.39 -0.69
N PHE A 108 -20.10 19.04 -1.88
CA PHE A 108 -20.38 17.75 -2.52
C PHE A 108 -19.91 16.56 -1.66
N LEU A 109 -18.76 16.68 -1.01
CA LEU A 109 -18.20 15.66 -0.10
C LEU A 109 -18.81 15.72 1.30
N LYS A 110 -19.80 16.60 1.56
CA LYS A 110 -20.56 16.73 2.81
C LYS A 110 -19.72 17.19 4.03
N PHE A 111 -18.75 18.09 3.79
CA PHE A 111 -18.04 18.83 4.85
C PHE A 111 -17.81 20.31 4.43
N PRO A 112 -18.89 21.09 4.19
CA PRO A 112 -18.82 22.43 3.65
C PRO A 112 -18.07 23.42 4.56
N GLU A 113 -17.91 23.10 5.83
CA GLU A 113 -17.24 23.96 6.83
C GLU A 113 -15.71 24.01 6.64
N HIS A 114 -15.12 23.07 5.87
CA HIS A 114 -13.69 22.90 5.73
C HIS A 114 -13.21 22.81 4.27
N PRO A 115 -13.48 23.83 3.44
CA PRO A 115 -13.01 23.86 2.05
C PRO A 115 -11.47 23.89 1.93
N GLU A 116 -10.79 24.36 2.99
CA GLU A 116 -9.32 24.40 3.06
C GLU A 116 -8.69 23.00 2.95
N TYR A 117 -9.36 21.93 3.40
CA TYR A 117 -8.84 20.57 3.25
C TYR A 117 -8.71 20.18 1.78
N ILE A 118 -9.64 20.63 0.94
CA ILE A 118 -9.58 20.40 -0.51
C ILE A 118 -8.37 21.10 -1.12
N VAL A 119 -8.12 22.35 -0.71
CA VAL A 119 -6.95 23.13 -1.17
C VAL A 119 -5.64 22.47 -0.76
N TYR A 120 -5.53 22.04 0.52
CA TYR A 120 -4.33 21.33 0.99
C TYR A 120 -4.08 20.04 0.19
N MET A 121 -5.12 19.24 -0.03
CA MET A 121 -5.00 18.00 -0.81
C MET A 121 -4.66 18.26 -2.27
N ALA A 122 -5.25 19.30 -2.89
CA ALA A 122 -4.91 19.68 -4.27
C ALA A 122 -3.44 20.07 -4.40
N LEU A 123 -2.92 20.86 -3.47
CA LEU A 123 -1.51 21.26 -3.43
C LEU A 123 -0.59 20.04 -3.22
N ILE A 124 -0.91 19.14 -2.27
CA ILE A 124 -0.14 17.92 -2.01
C ILE A 124 -0.06 17.07 -3.28
N VAL A 125 -1.22 16.76 -3.87
CA VAL A 125 -1.28 15.90 -5.07
C VAL A 125 -0.58 16.53 -6.26
N GLY A 126 -0.76 17.85 -6.46
CA GLY A 126 -0.10 18.58 -7.54
C GLY A 126 1.41 18.55 -7.41
N ILE A 127 1.95 18.84 -6.21
CA ILE A 127 3.39 18.80 -5.93
C ILE A 127 3.92 17.39 -6.11
N ASP A 128 3.26 16.38 -5.52
CA ASP A 128 3.72 14.99 -5.56
C ASP A 128 3.67 14.43 -6.98
N SER A 129 2.67 14.79 -7.78
CA SER A 129 2.57 14.40 -9.19
C SER A 129 3.68 15.00 -10.02
N PHE A 130 3.95 16.29 -9.88
CA PHE A 130 5.03 16.97 -10.58
C PHE A 130 6.41 16.41 -10.20
N THR A 131 6.66 16.19 -8.92
CA THR A 131 7.95 15.69 -8.43
C THR A 131 8.20 14.21 -8.76
N SER A 132 7.17 13.45 -9.12
CA SER A 132 7.27 12.01 -9.40
C SER A 132 8.29 11.65 -10.48
N VAL A 133 8.36 12.44 -11.57
CA VAL A 133 9.32 12.21 -12.66
C VAL A 133 10.76 12.53 -12.23
N HIS A 134 10.98 13.49 -11.33
CA HIS A 134 12.30 13.79 -10.79
C HIS A 134 12.85 12.63 -9.96
N PHE A 135 11.98 12.00 -9.17
CA PHE A 135 12.33 10.76 -8.48
C PHE A 135 12.58 9.59 -9.45
N ALA A 136 11.83 9.51 -10.55
CA ALA A 136 12.09 8.55 -11.62
C ALA A 136 13.46 8.79 -12.28
N ARG A 137 13.84 10.07 -12.52
CA ARG A 137 15.16 10.43 -13.06
C ARG A 137 16.30 9.99 -12.16
N PHE A 138 16.19 10.14 -10.82
CA PHE A 138 17.21 9.65 -9.90
C PHE A 138 17.41 8.13 -9.98
N ARG A 139 16.33 7.38 -10.18
CA ARG A 139 16.41 5.92 -10.38
C ARG A 139 17.08 5.57 -11.71
N LEU A 140 16.74 6.30 -12.78
CA LEU A 140 17.33 6.10 -14.10
C LEU A 140 18.84 6.43 -14.11
N LEU A 141 19.24 7.50 -13.40
CA LEU A 141 20.63 7.95 -13.29
C LEU A 141 21.44 7.24 -12.20
N GLU A 142 20.89 6.17 -11.60
CA GLU A 142 21.52 5.41 -10.52
C GLU A 142 22.01 6.28 -9.35
N ARG A 143 21.18 7.27 -8.91
CA ARG A 143 21.46 8.15 -7.76
C ARG A 143 20.64 7.74 -6.50
N PRO A 144 20.88 6.55 -5.93
CA PRO A 144 20.06 6.00 -4.86
C PRO A 144 20.12 6.81 -3.56
N VAL A 145 21.28 7.37 -3.23
CA VAL A 145 21.48 8.14 -1.99
C VAL A 145 20.62 9.41 -2.00
N LYS A 146 20.61 10.16 -3.13
CA LYS A 146 19.79 11.37 -3.26
C LYS A 146 18.30 11.05 -3.20
N PHE A 147 17.87 9.99 -3.89
CA PHE A 147 16.51 9.48 -3.81
C PHE A 147 16.11 9.14 -2.36
N ALA A 148 16.93 8.34 -1.68
CA ALA A 148 16.66 7.91 -0.30
C ALA A 148 16.65 9.10 0.67
N PHE A 149 17.58 10.03 0.54
CA PHE A 149 17.64 11.24 1.36
C PHE A 149 16.36 12.07 1.24
N LEU A 150 15.96 12.44 0.01
CA LEU A 150 14.76 13.26 -0.22
C LEU A 150 13.48 12.56 0.28
N LYS A 151 13.34 11.26 0.04
CA LYS A 151 12.20 10.48 0.56
C LYS A 151 12.21 10.43 2.09
N SER A 152 13.38 10.27 2.71
CA SER A 152 13.50 10.28 4.17
C SER A 152 13.15 11.64 4.76
N VAL A 153 13.64 12.74 4.17
CA VAL A 153 13.29 14.10 4.61
C VAL A 153 11.77 14.31 4.57
N ASN A 154 11.12 13.94 3.46
CA ASN A 154 9.66 14.03 3.35
C ASN A 154 8.95 13.27 4.49
N ILE A 155 9.32 12.01 4.72
CA ILE A 155 8.70 11.16 5.72
C ILE A 155 8.94 11.71 7.14
N PHE A 156 10.17 12.05 7.48
CA PHE A 156 10.49 12.57 8.80
C PHE A 156 9.82 13.92 9.07
N THR A 157 9.79 14.81 8.09
CA THR A 157 9.08 16.10 8.21
C THR A 157 7.60 15.88 8.49
N ASN A 158 6.93 15.01 7.72
CA ASN A 158 5.53 14.70 7.95
C ASN A 158 5.28 14.13 9.35
N ILE A 159 6.12 13.20 9.82
CA ILE A 159 5.97 12.58 11.14
C ILE A 159 6.23 13.60 12.25
N LEU A 160 7.33 14.34 12.15
CA LEU A 160 7.71 15.31 13.18
C LEU A 160 6.65 16.40 13.32
N LEU A 161 6.10 16.91 12.21
CA LEU A 161 5.03 17.90 12.25
C LEU A 161 3.71 17.33 12.78
N ASN A 162 3.37 16.08 12.45
CA ASN A 162 2.21 15.43 13.10
C ASN A 162 2.41 15.30 14.60
N LEU A 163 3.58 14.86 15.07
CA LEU A 163 3.88 14.79 16.51
C LEU A 163 3.87 16.18 17.15
N PHE A 164 4.42 17.17 16.47
CA PHE A 164 4.45 18.55 16.95
C PHE A 164 3.02 19.11 17.13
N PHE A 165 2.20 19.07 16.09
CA PHE A 165 0.86 19.66 16.17
C PHE A 165 -0.15 18.82 16.97
N LEU A 166 -0.04 17.50 16.96
CA LEU A 166 -1.04 16.64 17.60
C LEU A 166 -0.69 16.23 19.03
N LEU A 167 0.59 16.28 19.44
CA LEU A 167 1.02 15.96 20.80
C LEU A 167 1.65 17.15 21.51
N LEU A 168 2.71 17.75 20.92
CA LEU A 168 3.51 18.74 21.62
C LEU A 168 2.75 20.05 21.82
N CYS A 169 2.09 20.61 20.79
CA CYS A 169 1.34 21.85 20.92
C CYS A 169 0.19 21.76 21.94
N PRO A 170 -0.68 20.73 21.92
CA PRO A 170 -1.71 20.58 22.95
C PRO A 170 -1.14 20.46 24.36
N TYR A 171 -0.02 19.75 24.52
CA TYR A 171 0.67 19.64 25.80
C TYR A 171 1.22 20.99 26.30
N LEU A 172 1.88 21.76 25.40
CA LEU A 172 2.43 23.09 25.73
C LEU A 172 1.33 24.09 26.11
N VAL A 173 0.21 24.06 25.39
CA VAL A 173 -0.98 24.88 25.74
C VAL A 173 -1.52 24.51 27.11
N LYS A 174 -1.62 23.21 27.40
CA LYS A 174 -2.12 22.72 28.70
C LYS A 174 -1.28 23.16 29.87
N ILE A 175 0.06 23.25 29.74
CA ILE A 175 0.96 23.69 30.79
C ILE A 175 1.17 25.20 30.81
N GLY A 176 0.52 25.95 29.90
CA GLY A 176 0.65 27.41 29.82
C GLY A 176 2.02 27.92 29.35
N PHE A 177 2.75 27.08 28.57
CA PHE A 177 4.07 27.49 28.06
C PHE A 177 3.92 28.49 26.90
N ALA A 178 4.57 29.66 27.02
CA ALA A 178 4.62 30.72 26.03
C ALA A 178 3.25 30.98 25.32
N PRO A 179 2.21 31.41 26.04
CA PRO A 179 0.84 31.48 25.50
C PRO A 179 0.74 32.32 24.22
N SER A 180 1.45 33.47 24.18
CA SER A 180 1.46 34.37 23.02
C SER A 180 2.02 33.66 21.76
N LEU A 181 3.06 32.84 21.91
CA LEU A 181 3.64 32.08 20.80
C LEU A 181 2.73 30.93 20.39
N MET A 182 2.15 30.23 21.37
CA MET A 182 1.25 29.09 21.10
C MET A 182 -0.02 29.52 20.36
N ASN A 183 -0.61 30.65 20.72
CA ASN A 183 -1.78 31.20 20.04
C ASN A 183 -1.53 31.58 18.58
N VAL A 184 -0.28 31.87 18.20
CA VAL A 184 0.10 32.13 16.80
C VAL A 184 0.32 30.84 16.00
N ILE A 185 0.96 29.82 16.64
CA ILE A 185 1.40 28.62 15.94
C ILE A 185 0.30 27.55 15.92
N TYR A 186 -0.54 27.49 16.95
CA TYR A 186 -1.49 26.40 17.15
C TYR A 186 -2.91 26.92 17.45
N ASN A 187 -3.86 26.49 16.64
CA ASN A 187 -5.29 26.69 16.87
C ASN A 187 -5.99 25.32 17.00
N PRO A 188 -6.57 24.97 18.16
CA PRO A 188 -7.28 23.71 18.34
C PRO A 188 -8.40 23.43 17.32
N GLU A 189 -9.04 24.48 16.77
CA GLU A 189 -10.12 24.38 15.81
C GLU A 189 -9.70 23.78 14.46
N VAL A 190 -8.42 23.88 14.09
CA VAL A 190 -7.86 23.27 12.87
C VAL A 190 -7.99 21.74 12.89
N GLY A 191 -7.92 21.11 14.07
CA GLY A 191 -8.22 19.70 14.25
C GLY A 191 -7.43 18.78 13.31
N ILE A 192 -8.16 17.99 12.50
CA ILE A 192 -7.57 17.08 11.48
C ILE A 192 -6.82 17.82 10.38
N GLY A 193 -7.05 19.11 10.18
CA GLY A 193 -6.34 19.94 9.20
C GLY A 193 -4.82 19.89 9.40
N TYR A 194 -4.34 19.70 10.64
CA TYR A 194 -2.91 19.57 10.91
C TYR A 194 -2.27 18.35 10.25
N ILE A 195 -3.03 17.28 9.99
CA ILE A 195 -2.55 16.11 9.23
C ILE A 195 -2.20 16.53 7.79
N PHE A 196 -3.08 17.34 7.18
CA PHE A 196 -2.88 17.83 5.82
C PHE A 196 -1.78 18.90 5.76
N ILE A 197 -1.73 19.81 6.72
CA ILE A 197 -0.67 20.83 6.85
C ILE A 197 0.70 20.17 7.00
N ALA A 198 0.83 19.14 7.83
CA ALA A 198 2.09 18.40 8.01
C ALA A 198 2.54 17.71 6.70
N ASN A 199 1.59 17.10 5.98
CA ASN A 199 1.88 16.46 4.70
C ASN A 199 2.24 17.50 3.62
N LEU A 200 1.49 18.61 3.53
CA LEU A 200 1.77 19.69 2.61
C LEU A 200 3.16 20.30 2.85
N ALA A 201 3.51 20.57 4.11
CA ALA A 201 4.84 21.08 4.47
C ALA A 201 5.94 20.11 4.06
N ALA A 202 5.75 18.78 4.24
CA ALA A 202 6.68 17.77 3.79
C ALA A 202 6.84 17.74 2.26
N SER A 203 5.75 17.86 1.50
CA SER A 203 5.79 17.91 0.04
C SER A 203 6.41 19.22 -0.46
N LEU A 204 6.12 20.36 0.17
CA LEU A 204 6.76 21.65 -0.14
C LEU A 204 8.26 21.63 0.13
N LEU A 205 8.68 21.10 1.29
CA LEU A 205 10.12 20.97 1.59
C LEU A 205 10.82 20.09 0.57
N THR A 206 10.17 18.98 0.16
CA THR A 206 10.69 18.11 -0.90
C THR A 206 10.83 18.85 -2.23
N LEU A 207 9.83 19.65 -2.60
CA LEU A 207 9.87 20.48 -3.82
C LEU A 207 11.02 21.47 -3.76
N ILE A 208 11.20 22.18 -2.63
CA ILE A 208 12.29 23.15 -2.43
C ILE A 208 13.65 22.48 -2.59
N LEU A 209 13.83 21.30 -1.99
CA LEU A 209 15.09 20.54 -2.12
C LEU A 209 15.33 19.98 -3.53
N LEU A 210 14.28 19.87 -4.36
CA LEU A 210 14.36 19.47 -5.76
C LEU A 210 14.61 20.65 -6.72
N LEU A 211 14.47 21.92 -6.28
CA LEU A 211 14.66 23.09 -7.15
C LEU A 211 15.97 23.06 -7.96
N PRO A 212 17.13 22.66 -7.39
CA PRO A 212 18.37 22.60 -8.19
C PRO A 212 18.28 21.61 -9.37
N ASP A 213 17.51 20.53 -9.25
CA ASP A 213 17.30 19.56 -10.33
C ASP A 213 16.24 20.05 -11.32
N ILE A 214 15.23 20.77 -10.84
CA ILE A 214 14.17 21.36 -11.66
C ILE A 214 14.75 22.45 -12.57
N PHE A 215 15.65 23.30 -12.07
CA PHE A 215 16.32 24.32 -12.87
C PHE A 215 17.25 23.77 -13.94
N GLN A 216 17.65 22.49 -13.86
CA GLN A 216 18.44 21.82 -14.89
C GLN A 216 17.60 21.27 -16.05
N VAL A 217 16.27 21.35 -15.97
CA VAL A 217 15.38 20.94 -17.08
C VAL A 217 15.54 21.91 -18.24
N THR A 218 15.64 21.40 -19.44
CA THR A 218 15.82 22.23 -20.65
C THR A 218 14.54 22.96 -21.06
N TRP A 219 13.38 22.55 -20.52
CA TRP A 219 12.03 23.10 -20.76
C TRP A 219 11.67 23.22 -22.26
N LYS A 220 12.18 22.27 -23.07
CA LYS A 220 11.83 22.13 -24.48
C LYS A 220 10.72 21.10 -24.64
N PHE A 221 9.70 21.45 -25.42
CA PHE A 221 8.59 20.55 -25.69
C PHE A 221 8.59 20.04 -27.12
N ASP A 222 8.78 18.73 -27.30
CA ASP A 222 8.67 18.08 -28.61
C ASP A 222 7.31 17.41 -28.74
N TRP A 223 6.45 18.01 -29.58
CA TRP A 223 5.10 17.51 -29.82
C TRP A 223 5.07 16.14 -30.50
N LYS A 224 6.05 15.84 -31.37
CA LYS A 224 6.12 14.54 -32.06
C LYS A 224 6.45 13.42 -31.09
N LEU A 225 7.43 13.63 -30.22
CA LEU A 225 7.80 12.72 -29.17
C LEU A 225 6.65 12.56 -28.18
N PHE A 226 6.06 13.64 -27.71
CA PHE A 226 4.95 13.63 -26.76
C PHE A 226 3.76 12.84 -27.25
N LYS A 227 3.38 12.96 -28.52
CA LYS A 227 2.29 12.19 -29.13
C LYS A 227 2.53 10.67 -29.09
N LYS A 228 3.80 10.24 -29.27
CA LYS A 228 4.18 8.82 -29.12
C LYS A 228 4.06 8.39 -27.64
N MET A 229 4.51 9.23 -26.72
CA MET A 229 4.48 8.97 -25.29
C MET A 229 3.05 8.84 -24.75
N ILE A 230 2.15 9.76 -25.09
CA ILE A 230 0.73 9.70 -24.69
C ILE A 230 0.05 8.43 -25.20
N ARG A 231 0.30 8.05 -26.46
CA ARG A 231 -0.26 6.80 -27.00
C ARG A 231 0.20 5.56 -26.23
N TYR A 232 1.44 5.56 -25.73
CA TYR A 232 1.95 4.49 -24.88
C TYR A 232 1.41 4.57 -23.45
N ALA A 233 1.26 5.77 -22.91
CA ALA A 233 0.81 6.02 -21.52
C ALA A 233 -0.68 5.68 -21.31
N TYR A 234 -1.54 5.94 -22.30
CA TYR A 234 -2.98 5.79 -22.17
C TYR A 234 -3.45 4.42 -21.63
N PRO A 235 -2.97 3.25 -22.13
CA PRO A 235 -3.35 1.97 -21.55
C PRO A 235 -2.87 1.78 -20.12
N LEU A 236 -1.72 2.40 -19.75
CA LEU A 236 -1.17 2.31 -18.40
C LEU A 236 -2.04 3.04 -17.37
N VAL A 237 -2.70 4.14 -17.77
CA VAL A 237 -3.65 4.85 -16.91
C VAL A 237 -4.85 3.95 -16.59
N ILE A 238 -5.43 3.29 -17.59
CA ILE A 238 -6.58 2.38 -17.40
C ILE A 238 -6.19 1.26 -16.42
N PHE A 239 -5.02 0.65 -16.62
CA PHE A 239 -4.52 -0.37 -15.71
C PHE A 239 -4.28 0.17 -14.29
N GLY A 240 -3.67 1.35 -14.17
CA GLY A 240 -3.44 2.03 -12.90
C GLY A 240 -4.74 2.34 -12.16
N LEU A 241 -5.73 2.90 -12.86
CA LEU A 241 -7.05 3.17 -12.30
C LEU A 241 -7.75 1.89 -11.83
N ALA A 242 -7.73 0.83 -12.64
CA ALA A 242 -8.29 -0.45 -12.23
C ALA A 242 -7.65 -0.99 -10.94
N THR A 243 -6.33 -0.86 -10.80
CA THR A 243 -5.61 -1.28 -9.59
C THR A 243 -6.00 -0.44 -8.37
N ILE A 244 -6.02 0.89 -8.51
CA ILE A 244 -6.38 1.80 -7.42
C ILE A 244 -7.84 1.62 -6.98
N ILE A 245 -8.76 1.35 -7.91
CA ILE A 245 -10.16 1.04 -7.58
C ILE A 245 -10.23 -0.16 -6.64
N ASN A 246 -9.50 -1.24 -6.94
CA ASN A 246 -9.49 -2.44 -6.11
C ASN A 246 -8.95 -2.18 -4.69
N ASP A 247 -7.99 -1.27 -4.53
CA ASP A 247 -7.30 -1.03 -3.27
C ASP A 247 -7.96 0.04 -2.39
N THR A 248 -8.53 1.09 -2.99
CA THR A 248 -8.91 2.30 -2.23
C THR A 248 -10.37 2.68 -2.30
N MET A 249 -11.10 2.24 -3.34
CA MET A 249 -12.46 2.70 -3.63
C MET A 249 -13.48 2.34 -2.54
N ASN A 250 -13.20 1.32 -1.73
CA ASN A 250 -14.06 0.91 -0.61
C ASN A 250 -14.44 2.08 0.31
N ARG A 251 -13.51 3.01 0.57
CA ARG A 251 -13.74 4.17 1.45
C ARG A 251 -14.76 5.12 0.86
N ILE A 252 -14.61 5.39 -0.44
CA ILE A 252 -15.54 6.24 -1.21
C ILE A 252 -16.92 5.58 -1.30
N PHE A 253 -16.97 4.27 -1.53
CA PHE A 253 -18.23 3.55 -1.58
C PHE A 253 -18.93 3.48 -0.23
N ILE A 254 -18.22 3.27 0.89
CA ILE A 254 -18.80 3.30 2.24
C ILE A 254 -19.42 4.68 2.50
N LYS A 255 -18.73 5.77 2.11
CA LYS A 255 -19.25 7.13 2.27
C LYS A 255 -20.54 7.37 1.50
N ASN A 256 -20.61 6.91 0.24
CA ASN A 256 -21.70 7.24 -0.66
C ASN A 256 -22.90 6.26 -0.58
N PHE A 257 -22.67 5.01 -0.19
CA PHE A 257 -23.71 3.96 -0.15
C PHE A 257 -24.03 3.49 1.28
N GLY A 258 -23.28 3.94 2.28
CA GLY A 258 -23.59 3.69 3.69
C GLY A 258 -24.70 4.61 4.20
N PRO A 259 -25.27 4.30 5.40
CA PRO A 259 -26.28 5.15 6.04
C PRO A 259 -25.72 6.56 6.30
N GLU A 260 -26.42 7.59 5.87
CA GLU A 260 -25.92 8.98 5.82
C GLU A 260 -25.34 9.49 7.14
N GLU A 261 -26.01 9.21 8.26
CA GLU A 261 -25.60 9.67 9.60
C GLU A 261 -24.30 9.04 10.09
N THR A 262 -24.01 7.80 9.68
CA THR A 262 -22.87 7.03 10.19
C THR A 262 -21.81 6.73 9.14
N ALA A 263 -22.09 7.01 7.87
CA ALA A 263 -21.19 6.67 6.75
C ALA A 263 -19.75 7.17 6.96
N GLN A 264 -19.58 8.41 7.42
CA GLN A 264 -18.26 8.99 7.66
C GLN A 264 -17.52 8.26 8.80
N SER A 265 -18.20 7.93 9.88
CA SER A 265 -17.65 7.12 10.98
C SER A 265 -17.30 5.71 10.51
N MET A 266 -18.13 5.11 9.65
CA MET A 266 -17.86 3.80 9.05
C MET A 266 -16.58 3.82 8.19
N VAL A 267 -16.33 4.88 7.44
CA VAL A 267 -15.08 5.06 6.69
C VAL A 267 -13.88 5.09 7.64
N GLY A 268 -13.96 5.84 8.73
CA GLY A 268 -12.90 5.92 9.74
C GLY A 268 -12.63 4.57 10.39
N ILE A 269 -13.68 3.86 10.83
CA ILE A 269 -13.59 2.53 11.43
C ILE A 269 -12.98 1.53 10.44
N PHE A 270 -13.48 1.48 9.21
CA PHE A 270 -12.92 0.62 8.17
C PHE A 270 -11.44 0.89 7.93
N ASN A 271 -11.07 2.18 7.78
CA ASN A 271 -9.69 2.56 7.51
C ASN A 271 -8.75 2.21 8.66
N ALA A 272 -9.15 2.45 9.91
CA ALA A 272 -8.35 2.11 11.10
C ALA A 272 -8.13 0.60 11.21
N CYS A 273 -9.19 -0.21 11.05
CA CYS A 273 -9.09 -1.67 11.10
C CYS A 273 -8.32 -2.25 9.91
N ALA A 274 -8.48 -1.67 8.69
CA ALA A 274 -7.70 -2.07 7.53
C ALA A 274 -6.21 -1.83 7.72
N LYS A 275 -5.81 -0.85 8.54
CA LYS A 275 -4.41 -0.64 8.90
C LYS A 275 -3.81 -1.81 9.68
N ILE A 276 -4.57 -2.58 10.44
CA ILE A 276 -4.06 -3.79 11.11
C ILE A 276 -3.60 -4.83 10.07
N SER A 277 -4.28 -4.94 8.95
CA SER A 277 -3.89 -5.88 7.87
C SER A 277 -2.69 -5.41 7.04
N ILE A 278 -2.18 -4.19 7.25
CA ILE A 278 -1.07 -3.62 6.47
C ILE A 278 0.25 -4.37 6.72
N PHE A 279 0.43 -5.02 7.87
CA PHE A 279 1.61 -5.85 8.12
C PHE A 279 1.78 -6.93 7.05
N MET A 280 0.67 -7.55 6.63
CA MET A 280 0.70 -8.51 5.51
C MET A 280 1.02 -7.82 4.18
N THR A 281 0.47 -6.64 3.91
CA THR A 281 0.76 -5.90 2.67
C THR A 281 2.21 -5.42 2.60
N ILE A 282 2.80 -5.00 3.71
CA ILE A 282 4.23 -4.63 3.78
C ILE A 282 5.09 -5.87 3.47
N PHE A 283 4.77 -7.02 4.08
CA PHE A 283 5.46 -8.27 3.80
C PHE A 283 5.35 -8.65 2.31
N ILE A 284 4.15 -8.59 1.74
CA ILE A 284 3.91 -8.88 0.33
C ILE A 284 4.74 -7.94 -0.56
N GLN A 285 4.84 -6.66 -0.23
CA GLN A 285 5.65 -5.71 -1.00
C GLN A 285 7.15 -6.00 -0.89
N ALA A 286 7.65 -6.29 0.31
CA ALA A 286 9.05 -6.71 0.48
C ALA A 286 9.35 -7.97 -0.34
N PHE A 287 8.42 -8.93 -0.31
CA PHE A 287 8.50 -10.13 -1.13
C PHE A 287 8.52 -9.81 -2.63
N LYS A 288 7.66 -8.91 -3.11
CA LYS A 288 7.61 -8.48 -4.52
C LYS A 288 8.96 -7.96 -4.99
N TYR A 289 9.60 -7.09 -4.22
CA TYR A 289 10.92 -6.55 -4.54
C TYR A 289 12.02 -7.62 -4.63
N ALA A 290 11.95 -8.64 -3.79
CA ALA A 290 12.92 -9.74 -3.79
C ALA A 290 12.63 -10.77 -4.90
N ALA A 291 11.36 -11.10 -5.11
CA ALA A 291 10.93 -12.17 -6.00
C ALA A 291 10.99 -11.78 -7.49
N GLU A 292 10.72 -10.52 -7.84
CA GLU A 292 10.65 -10.10 -9.24
C GLU A 292 11.98 -10.31 -9.99
N PRO A 293 13.16 -9.85 -9.50
CA PRO A 293 14.44 -10.15 -10.15
C PRO A 293 14.75 -11.65 -10.23
N PHE A 294 14.38 -12.39 -9.18
CA PHE A 294 14.59 -13.83 -9.13
C PHE A 294 13.79 -14.55 -10.24
N PHE A 295 12.53 -14.22 -10.42
CA PHE A 295 11.69 -14.81 -11.46
C PHE A 295 12.27 -14.59 -12.86
N PHE A 296 12.70 -13.37 -13.17
CA PHE A 296 13.28 -13.07 -14.47
C PHE A 296 14.65 -13.74 -14.68
N SER A 297 15.47 -13.84 -13.64
CA SER A 297 16.78 -14.50 -13.74
C SER A 297 16.65 -15.99 -13.99
N LYS A 298 15.61 -16.62 -13.41
CA LYS A 298 15.34 -18.05 -13.54
C LYS A 298 14.51 -18.42 -14.77
N ALA A 299 13.93 -17.46 -15.48
CA ALA A 299 12.99 -17.68 -16.57
C ALA A 299 13.51 -18.61 -17.70
N LYS A 300 14.83 -18.67 -17.90
CA LYS A 300 15.49 -19.51 -18.91
C LYS A 300 16.00 -20.86 -18.38
N ASP A 301 15.94 -21.10 -17.09
CA ASP A 301 16.42 -22.35 -16.47
C ASP A 301 15.40 -23.48 -16.72
N LEU A 302 15.89 -24.71 -16.89
CA LEU A 302 15.05 -25.89 -17.05
C LEU A 302 14.12 -26.12 -15.86
N ASP A 303 14.58 -25.78 -14.65
CA ASP A 303 13.87 -25.95 -13.39
C ASP A 303 13.08 -24.69 -12.96
N ALA A 304 12.88 -23.73 -13.83
CA ALA A 304 12.17 -22.47 -13.50
C ALA A 304 10.80 -22.70 -12.88
N LYS A 305 10.02 -23.62 -13.42
CA LYS A 305 8.67 -23.95 -12.92
C LYS A 305 8.68 -24.52 -11.51
N HIS A 306 9.68 -25.33 -11.17
CA HIS A 306 9.84 -25.86 -9.82
C HIS A 306 10.12 -24.74 -8.82
N ALA A 307 11.01 -23.81 -9.16
CA ALA A 307 11.29 -22.64 -8.34
C ALA A 307 10.02 -21.75 -8.12
N TYR A 308 9.14 -21.64 -9.12
CA TYR A 308 7.88 -20.89 -8.99
C TYR A 308 6.90 -21.57 -8.03
N ILE A 309 6.86 -22.91 -8.00
CA ILE A 309 6.07 -23.69 -7.05
C ILE A 309 6.59 -23.50 -5.63
N GLU A 310 7.91 -23.58 -5.43
CA GLU A 310 8.53 -23.39 -4.11
C GLU A 310 8.25 -21.99 -3.56
N ILE A 311 8.38 -20.95 -4.38
CA ILE A 311 8.10 -19.56 -4.00
C ILE A 311 6.62 -19.38 -3.68
N MET A 312 5.70 -20.00 -4.45
CA MET A 312 4.27 -19.97 -4.15
C MET A 312 3.99 -20.59 -2.78
N ASN A 313 4.56 -21.72 -2.48
CA ASN A 313 4.41 -22.39 -1.18
C ASN A 313 4.97 -21.51 -0.05
N ALA A 314 6.15 -20.93 -0.24
CA ALA A 314 6.80 -20.09 0.76
C ALA A 314 5.97 -18.83 1.10
N ILE A 315 5.44 -18.13 0.09
CA ILE A 315 4.63 -16.92 0.33
C ILE A 315 3.29 -17.27 0.99
N VAL A 316 2.65 -18.37 0.59
CA VAL A 316 1.39 -18.79 1.22
C VAL A 316 1.61 -19.16 2.68
N ILE A 317 2.64 -19.93 2.98
CA ILE A 317 3.00 -20.32 4.36
C ILE A 317 3.25 -19.05 5.20
N ALA A 318 4.07 -18.14 4.71
CA ALA A 318 4.38 -16.89 5.41
C ALA A 318 3.12 -16.03 5.64
N CYS A 319 2.26 -15.87 4.63
CA CYS A 319 0.99 -15.15 4.77
C CYS A 319 0.04 -15.84 5.77
N CYS A 320 -0.01 -17.17 5.82
CA CYS A 320 -0.80 -17.90 6.81
C CYS A 320 -0.25 -17.70 8.24
N PHE A 321 1.07 -17.63 8.42
CA PHE A 321 1.67 -17.29 9.71
C PHE A 321 1.35 -15.86 10.13
N ILE A 322 1.40 -14.89 9.21
CA ILE A 322 1.00 -13.50 9.49
C ILE A 322 -0.49 -13.43 9.82
N TYR A 323 -1.33 -14.16 9.08
CA TYR A 323 -2.76 -14.27 9.33
C TYR A 323 -3.04 -14.77 10.77
N LEU A 324 -2.46 -15.91 11.14
CA LEU A 324 -2.62 -16.47 12.47
C LEU A 324 -1.99 -15.57 13.54
N GLY A 325 -0.78 -15.08 13.31
CA GLY A 325 -0.08 -14.22 14.24
C GLY A 325 -0.87 -12.95 14.58
N LEU A 326 -1.46 -12.29 13.58
CA LEU A 326 -2.26 -11.09 13.83
C LEU A 326 -3.59 -11.42 14.52
N LEU A 327 -4.26 -12.50 14.16
CA LEU A 327 -5.58 -12.83 14.68
C LEU A 327 -5.54 -13.49 16.04
N LEU A 328 -4.60 -14.37 16.31
CA LEU A 328 -4.42 -14.98 17.63
C LEU A 328 -3.99 -13.95 18.69
N TYR A 329 -3.24 -12.93 18.28
CA TYR A 329 -2.82 -11.86 19.18
C TYR A 329 -3.64 -10.57 19.02
N ILE A 330 -4.86 -10.65 18.45
CA ILE A 330 -5.71 -9.49 18.18
C ILE A 330 -6.05 -8.71 19.48
N ASP A 331 -6.15 -9.40 20.61
CA ASP A 331 -6.39 -8.78 21.92
C ASP A 331 -5.28 -7.80 22.33
N LEU A 332 -4.04 -8.02 21.86
CA LEU A 332 -2.92 -7.09 22.05
C LEU A 332 -2.86 -6.07 20.92
N ILE A 333 -3.03 -6.53 19.69
CA ILE A 333 -2.88 -5.69 18.48
C ILE A 333 -3.98 -4.64 18.40
N GLN A 334 -5.16 -4.88 18.95
CA GLN A 334 -6.26 -3.90 18.98
C GLN A 334 -5.89 -2.57 19.67
N TYR A 335 -4.91 -2.58 20.58
CA TYR A 335 -4.42 -1.34 21.21
C TYR A 335 -3.64 -0.43 20.25
N PHE A 336 -3.33 -0.92 19.07
CA PHE A 336 -2.78 -0.12 17.99
C PHE A 336 -3.77 0.91 17.43
N ILE A 337 -5.08 0.70 17.63
CA ILE A 337 -6.13 1.62 17.22
C ILE A 337 -6.95 2.08 18.42
N GLY A 338 -7.46 3.31 18.34
CA GLY A 338 -8.29 3.91 19.40
C GLY A 338 -9.51 3.08 19.75
N PRO A 339 -10.01 3.12 21.01
CA PRO A 339 -11.10 2.28 21.48
C PRO A 339 -12.38 2.37 20.62
N ALA A 340 -12.72 3.58 20.15
CA ALA A 340 -13.91 3.83 19.34
C ALA A 340 -13.88 3.11 17.97
N TYR A 341 -12.70 2.72 17.49
CA TYR A 341 -12.54 2.04 16.20
C TYR A 341 -12.59 0.51 16.31
N ARG A 342 -12.46 -0.06 17.52
CA ARG A 342 -12.34 -1.51 17.74
C ARG A 342 -13.62 -2.28 17.39
N VAL A 343 -14.76 -1.59 17.30
CA VAL A 343 -16.02 -2.17 16.80
C VAL A 343 -15.85 -2.74 15.37
N GLY A 344 -14.91 -2.24 14.59
CA GLY A 344 -14.61 -2.72 13.25
C GLY A 344 -13.66 -3.92 13.16
N LEU A 345 -13.10 -4.42 14.27
CA LEU A 345 -12.16 -5.55 14.27
C LEU A 345 -12.64 -6.80 13.53
N PRO A 346 -13.96 -7.13 13.48
CA PRO A 346 -14.46 -8.26 12.70
C PRO A 346 -14.12 -8.24 11.20
N ILE A 347 -13.76 -7.07 10.62
CA ILE A 347 -13.31 -7.01 9.21
C ILE A 347 -11.87 -7.51 9.01
N VAL A 348 -11.04 -7.49 10.06
CA VAL A 348 -9.60 -7.78 9.97
C VAL A 348 -9.34 -9.18 9.40
N PRO A 349 -9.99 -10.27 9.86
CA PRO A 349 -9.80 -11.60 9.29
C PRO A 349 -10.14 -11.66 7.80
N ILE A 350 -11.17 -10.94 7.37
CA ILE A 350 -11.64 -10.91 5.99
C ILE A 350 -10.61 -10.19 5.10
N LEU A 351 -10.12 -9.03 5.55
CA LEU A 351 -9.11 -8.25 4.83
C LEU A 351 -7.76 -8.95 4.79
N LEU A 352 -7.36 -9.64 5.84
CA LEU A 352 -6.13 -10.45 5.84
C LEU A 352 -6.23 -11.60 4.83
N MET A 353 -7.40 -12.25 4.73
CA MET A 353 -7.61 -13.29 3.73
C MET A 353 -7.61 -12.72 2.31
N ALA A 354 -8.21 -11.55 2.09
CA ALA A 354 -8.14 -10.82 0.82
C ALA A 354 -6.69 -10.51 0.42
N ASN A 355 -5.87 -10.04 1.37
CA ASN A 355 -4.45 -9.78 1.16
C ASN A 355 -3.66 -11.06 0.84
N LEU A 356 -3.98 -12.19 1.48
CA LEU A 356 -3.38 -13.49 1.17
C LEU A 356 -3.67 -13.89 -0.29
N PHE A 357 -4.92 -13.73 -0.75
CA PHE A 357 -5.26 -13.98 -2.16
C PHE A 357 -4.57 -13.01 -3.11
N SER A 358 -4.39 -11.74 -2.71
CA SER A 358 -3.58 -10.78 -3.46
C SER A 358 -2.11 -11.22 -3.59
N ALA A 359 -1.54 -11.84 -2.54
CA ALA A 359 -0.20 -12.39 -2.58
C ALA A 359 -0.07 -13.56 -3.57
N ILE A 360 -1.04 -14.48 -3.55
CA ILE A 360 -1.12 -15.58 -4.51
C ILE A 360 -1.28 -15.05 -5.94
N LEU A 361 -2.19 -14.08 -6.13
CA LEU A 361 -2.42 -13.42 -7.41
C LEU A 361 -1.14 -12.79 -7.97
N TYR A 362 -0.34 -12.14 -7.11
CA TYR A 362 0.93 -11.56 -7.53
C TYR A 362 1.92 -12.65 -8.01
N ASN A 363 2.03 -13.75 -7.31
CA ASN A 363 2.87 -14.86 -7.74
C ASN A 363 2.37 -15.45 -9.07
N LEU A 364 1.06 -15.66 -9.20
CA LEU A 364 0.45 -16.09 -10.45
C LEU A 364 0.70 -15.09 -11.60
N SER A 365 0.85 -13.78 -11.32
CA SER A 365 1.06 -12.74 -12.35
C SER A 365 2.32 -12.94 -13.20
N ILE A 366 3.23 -13.76 -12.75
CA ILE A 366 4.48 -14.11 -13.43
C ILE A 366 4.23 -14.68 -14.84
N TRP A 367 3.20 -15.49 -15.04
CA TRP A 367 2.96 -16.14 -16.31
C TRP A 367 2.76 -15.14 -17.47
N TYR A 368 1.98 -14.07 -17.25
CA TYR A 368 1.74 -13.10 -18.32
C TYR A 368 2.90 -12.10 -18.48
N LYS A 369 3.73 -11.91 -17.43
CA LYS A 369 4.95 -11.11 -17.53
C LYS A 369 6.04 -11.83 -18.34
N LEU A 370 6.22 -13.15 -18.13
CA LEU A 370 7.23 -13.95 -18.81
C LEU A 370 6.83 -14.34 -20.23
N SER A 371 5.53 -14.40 -20.54
CA SER A 371 5.03 -14.77 -21.89
C SER A 371 4.67 -13.55 -22.75
N ASP A 372 5.06 -12.33 -22.34
CA ASP A 372 4.74 -11.05 -23.01
C ASP A 372 3.23 -10.82 -23.22
N LYS A 373 2.39 -11.45 -22.40
CA LYS A 373 0.93 -11.37 -22.44
C LYS A 373 0.36 -10.42 -21.39
N THR A 374 1.00 -9.27 -21.18
CA THR A 374 0.65 -8.30 -20.12
C THR A 374 -0.78 -7.76 -20.22
N ILE A 375 -1.40 -7.81 -21.40
CA ILE A 375 -2.80 -7.44 -21.61
C ILE A 375 -3.77 -8.28 -20.77
N TYR A 376 -3.44 -9.54 -20.50
CA TYR A 376 -4.24 -10.38 -19.60
C TYR A 376 -4.17 -9.90 -18.15
N GLY A 377 -3.02 -9.37 -17.72
CA GLY A 377 -2.89 -8.74 -16.42
C GLY A 377 -3.82 -7.53 -16.27
N ALA A 378 -3.89 -6.69 -17.31
CA ALA A 378 -4.84 -5.58 -17.36
C ALA A 378 -6.29 -6.08 -17.32
N GLY A 379 -6.63 -7.12 -18.09
CA GLY A 379 -7.95 -7.75 -18.08
C GLY A 379 -8.35 -8.28 -16.70
N VAL A 380 -7.44 -8.96 -15.99
CA VAL A 380 -7.67 -9.44 -14.62
C VAL A 380 -7.91 -8.27 -13.65
N ALA A 381 -7.14 -7.16 -13.78
CA ALA A 381 -7.33 -5.98 -12.93
C ALA A 381 -8.69 -5.30 -13.19
N ILE A 382 -9.09 -5.14 -14.44
CA ILE A 382 -10.41 -4.58 -14.82
C ILE A 382 -11.54 -5.48 -14.31
N PHE A 383 -11.42 -6.80 -14.47
CA PHE A 383 -12.38 -7.75 -13.93
C PHE A 383 -12.54 -7.60 -12.41
N GLY A 384 -11.42 -7.45 -11.66
CA GLY A 384 -11.45 -7.16 -10.24
C GLY A 384 -12.17 -5.85 -9.92
N SER A 385 -11.93 -4.79 -10.71
CA SER A 385 -12.58 -3.48 -10.52
C SER A 385 -14.10 -3.57 -10.68
N VAL A 386 -14.55 -4.31 -11.67
CA VAL A 386 -16.01 -4.54 -11.88
C VAL A 386 -16.61 -5.25 -10.67
N ILE A 387 -15.95 -6.31 -10.17
CA ILE A 387 -16.40 -7.02 -8.96
C ILE A 387 -16.42 -6.08 -7.75
N THR A 388 -15.35 -5.29 -7.57
CA THR A 388 -15.26 -4.31 -6.48
C THR A 388 -16.42 -3.31 -6.53
N ILE A 389 -16.70 -2.73 -7.69
CA ILE A 389 -17.76 -1.74 -7.86
C ILE A 389 -19.13 -2.38 -7.59
N VAL A 390 -19.43 -3.48 -8.26
CA VAL A 390 -20.75 -4.14 -8.14
C VAL A 390 -21.01 -4.60 -6.71
N LEU A 391 -20.06 -5.28 -6.09
CA LEU A 391 -20.26 -5.81 -4.75
C LEU A 391 -20.31 -4.71 -3.68
N ASN A 392 -19.55 -3.63 -3.82
CA ASN A 392 -19.69 -2.50 -2.88
C ASN A 392 -21.07 -1.87 -2.98
N ILE A 393 -21.61 -1.63 -4.17
CA ILE A 393 -22.96 -1.07 -4.37
C ILE A 393 -24.03 -1.97 -3.75
N VAL A 394 -23.88 -3.30 -3.85
CA VAL A 394 -24.89 -4.26 -3.36
C VAL A 394 -24.75 -4.54 -1.86
N LEU A 395 -23.50 -4.68 -1.36
CA LEU A 395 -23.27 -5.16 0.00
C LEU A 395 -23.18 -4.05 1.04
N ILE A 396 -22.70 -2.85 0.68
CA ILE A 396 -22.56 -1.76 1.67
C ILE A 396 -23.91 -1.30 2.23
N PRO A 397 -24.99 -1.12 1.43
CA PRO A 397 -26.28 -0.73 1.98
C PRO A 397 -26.84 -1.73 3.01
N ARG A 398 -26.45 -3.01 2.90
CA ARG A 398 -26.95 -4.10 3.78
C ARG A 398 -26.03 -4.38 4.97
N PHE A 399 -24.74 -4.28 4.78
CA PHE A 399 -23.74 -4.73 5.74
C PHE A 399 -22.75 -3.64 6.17
N GLY A 400 -22.93 -2.39 5.70
CA GLY A 400 -22.04 -1.28 6.00
C GLY A 400 -20.59 -1.58 5.61
N TYR A 401 -19.64 -1.24 6.49
CA TYR A 401 -18.20 -1.48 6.26
C TYR A 401 -17.83 -2.98 6.16
N MET A 402 -18.64 -3.88 6.73
CA MET A 402 -18.46 -5.32 6.52
C MET A 402 -18.67 -5.70 5.05
N GLY A 403 -19.65 -5.07 4.38
CA GLY A 403 -19.91 -5.25 2.95
C GLY A 403 -18.69 -4.91 2.09
N ALA A 404 -17.99 -3.83 2.44
CA ALA A 404 -16.76 -3.44 1.76
C ALA A 404 -15.60 -4.45 1.97
N ALA A 405 -15.52 -5.05 3.16
CA ALA A 405 -14.55 -6.12 3.43
C ALA A 405 -14.86 -7.39 2.62
N TYR A 406 -16.13 -7.78 2.52
CA TYR A 406 -16.55 -8.90 1.67
C TYR A 406 -16.32 -8.62 0.18
N ALA A 407 -16.53 -7.40 -0.28
CA ALA A 407 -16.24 -6.99 -1.66
C ALA A 407 -14.74 -7.14 -1.98
N SER A 408 -13.86 -6.70 -1.07
CA SER A 408 -12.40 -6.87 -1.21
C SER A 408 -11.99 -8.33 -1.26
N PHE A 409 -12.56 -9.15 -0.37
CA PHE A 409 -12.30 -10.59 -0.35
C PHE A 409 -12.71 -11.24 -1.68
N ALA A 410 -13.94 -10.99 -2.13
CA ALA A 410 -14.46 -11.56 -3.37
C ALA A 410 -13.68 -11.08 -4.60
N CYS A 411 -13.26 -9.81 -4.63
CA CYS A 411 -12.43 -9.25 -5.68
C CYS A 411 -11.12 -10.03 -5.83
N TYR A 412 -10.28 -10.06 -4.79
CA TYR A 412 -8.97 -10.71 -4.87
C TYR A 412 -9.07 -12.22 -5.04
N PHE A 413 -10.07 -12.86 -4.43
CA PHE A 413 -10.34 -14.28 -4.62
C PHE A 413 -10.69 -14.60 -6.08
N SER A 414 -11.59 -13.84 -6.69
CA SER A 414 -12.01 -14.03 -8.08
C SER A 414 -10.88 -13.74 -9.08
N MET A 415 -10.10 -12.67 -8.83
CA MET A 415 -8.92 -12.33 -9.64
C MET A 415 -7.87 -13.46 -9.58
N MET A 416 -7.64 -14.02 -8.40
CA MET A 416 -6.71 -15.13 -8.18
C MET A 416 -7.15 -16.37 -8.98
N ILE A 417 -8.43 -16.72 -8.89
CA ILE A 417 -8.99 -17.86 -9.64
C ILE A 417 -8.88 -17.64 -11.14
N LEU A 418 -9.28 -16.46 -11.64
CA LEU A 418 -9.20 -16.13 -13.06
C LEU A 418 -7.75 -16.20 -13.56
N SER A 419 -6.81 -15.60 -12.81
CA SER A 419 -5.38 -15.63 -13.17
C SER A 419 -4.80 -17.05 -13.14
N TYR A 420 -5.24 -17.91 -12.21
CA TYR A 420 -4.84 -19.32 -12.17
C TYR A 420 -5.28 -20.06 -13.43
N PHE A 421 -6.56 -20.00 -13.81
CA PHE A 421 -7.05 -20.71 -14.99
C PHE A 421 -6.43 -20.21 -16.30
N LEU A 422 -6.26 -18.88 -16.43
CA LEU A 422 -5.55 -18.32 -17.59
C LEU A 422 -4.08 -18.77 -17.60
N GLY A 423 -3.43 -18.80 -16.46
CA GLY A 423 -2.05 -19.28 -16.32
C GLY A 423 -1.92 -20.74 -16.73
N GLN A 424 -2.82 -21.63 -16.28
CA GLN A 424 -2.82 -23.04 -16.67
C GLN A 424 -3.01 -23.23 -18.19
N LYS A 425 -3.75 -22.33 -18.85
CA LYS A 425 -3.96 -22.38 -20.31
C LYS A 425 -2.75 -21.90 -21.12
N TYR A 426 -2.07 -20.83 -20.67
CA TYR A 426 -1.04 -20.14 -21.48
C TYR A 426 0.39 -20.40 -21.03
N TYR A 427 0.61 -20.73 -19.75
CA TYR A 427 1.91 -21.01 -19.18
C TYR A 427 1.74 -21.95 -17.97
N ARG A 428 1.51 -23.22 -18.27
CA ARG A 428 1.18 -24.22 -17.26
C ARG A 428 2.30 -24.41 -16.24
N VAL A 429 1.97 -24.21 -14.97
CA VAL A 429 2.79 -24.53 -13.79
C VAL A 429 1.94 -25.40 -12.89
N ASP A 430 2.44 -26.58 -12.55
CA ASP A 430 1.71 -27.58 -11.75
C ASP A 430 1.83 -27.29 -10.25
N TYR A 431 1.17 -26.20 -9.81
CA TYR A 431 1.12 -25.82 -8.40
C TYR A 431 0.40 -26.88 -7.57
N ASP A 432 0.91 -27.19 -6.36
CA ASP A 432 0.25 -28.07 -5.43
C ASP A 432 -0.94 -27.38 -4.74
N VAL A 433 -2.02 -27.19 -5.51
CA VAL A 433 -3.22 -26.49 -5.06
C VAL A 433 -3.83 -27.14 -3.83
N LYS A 434 -3.80 -28.47 -3.74
CA LYS A 434 -4.34 -29.20 -2.58
C LYS A 434 -3.62 -28.81 -1.30
N ARG A 435 -2.30 -28.73 -1.35
CA ARG A 435 -1.47 -28.36 -0.20
C ARG A 435 -1.66 -26.89 0.17
N ILE A 436 -1.75 -26.00 -0.83
CA ILE A 436 -2.04 -24.56 -0.63
C ILE A 436 -3.38 -24.40 0.08
N ILE A 437 -4.43 -25.04 -0.40
CA ILE A 437 -5.76 -24.99 0.22
C ILE A 437 -5.70 -25.52 1.65
N LEU A 438 -4.99 -26.63 1.89
CA LEU A 438 -4.85 -27.22 3.21
C LEU A 438 -4.19 -26.25 4.20
N TYR A 439 -3.14 -25.51 3.78
CA TYR A 439 -2.51 -24.50 4.62
C TYR A 439 -3.49 -23.39 5.01
N ILE A 440 -4.21 -22.85 4.03
CA ILE A 440 -5.16 -21.74 4.24
C ILE A 440 -6.34 -22.19 5.12
N VAL A 441 -6.94 -23.32 4.80
CA VAL A 441 -8.11 -23.84 5.55
C VAL A 441 -7.72 -24.18 6.99
N THR A 442 -6.56 -24.80 7.21
CA THR A 442 -6.11 -25.11 8.58
C THR A 442 -5.86 -23.82 9.37
N ALA A 443 -5.23 -22.80 8.78
CA ALA A 443 -5.03 -21.52 9.44
C ALA A 443 -6.38 -20.85 9.79
N PHE A 444 -7.34 -20.87 8.87
CA PHE A 444 -8.68 -20.34 9.12
C PHE A 444 -9.42 -21.10 10.21
N LEU A 445 -9.40 -22.42 10.20
CA LEU A 445 -10.07 -23.28 11.20
C LEU A 445 -9.44 -23.12 12.58
N LEU A 446 -8.13 -23.01 12.69
CA LEU A 446 -7.43 -22.75 13.95
C LEU A 446 -7.88 -21.40 14.54
N TYR A 447 -7.88 -20.34 13.75
CA TYR A 447 -8.40 -19.05 14.20
C TYR A 447 -9.86 -19.14 14.61
N LYS A 448 -10.73 -19.74 13.78
CA LYS A 448 -12.15 -19.89 14.11
C LYS A 448 -12.36 -20.74 15.38
N GLY A 449 -11.58 -21.80 15.55
CA GLY A 449 -11.62 -22.62 16.76
C GLY A 449 -11.38 -21.82 18.04
N THR A 450 -10.47 -20.86 18.01
CA THR A 450 -10.19 -20.02 19.20
C THR A 450 -11.34 -19.11 19.58
N THR A 451 -12.21 -18.72 18.62
CA THR A 451 -13.40 -17.90 18.94
C THR A 451 -14.45 -18.64 19.76
N PHE A 452 -14.39 -19.97 19.81
CA PHE A 452 -15.27 -20.81 20.62
C PHE A 452 -14.69 -21.17 21.99
N LEU A 453 -13.44 -20.81 22.29
CA LEU A 453 -12.79 -21.11 23.57
C LEU A 453 -13.09 -19.98 24.57
N PRO A 454 -13.87 -20.24 25.65
CA PRO A 454 -14.23 -19.22 26.64
C PRO A 454 -13.08 -19.00 27.65
N ILE A 455 -11.90 -18.57 27.18
CA ILE A 455 -10.75 -18.32 28.04
C ILE A 455 -10.76 -16.86 28.47
N SER A 456 -11.12 -16.60 29.73
CA SER A 456 -11.19 -15.24 30.30
C SER A 456 -9.82 -14.69 30.70
N ASN A 457 -8.88 -15.54 31.12
CA ASN A 457 -7.56 -15.11 31.53
C ASN A 457 -6.67 -14.87 30.30
N ILE A 458 -6.21 -13.61 30.14
CA ILE A 458 -5.41 -13.20 28.98
C ILE A 458 -4.08 -13.97 28.88
N TYR A 459 -3.43 -14.29 29.99
CA TYR A 459 -2.15 -15.02 29.98
C TYR A 459 -2.33 -16.46 29.51
N ILE A 460 -3.38 -17.13 29.98
CA ILE A 460 -3.73 -18.50 29.54
C ILE A 460 -4.11 -18.47 28.05
N LYS A 461 -4.91 -17.49 27.63
CA LYS A 461 -5.30 -17.29 26.23
C LYS A 461 -4.09 -17.13 25.33
N LEU A 462 -3.15 -16.26 25.68
CA LEU A 462 -1.91 -16.06 24.92
C LEU A 462 -1.03 -17.33 24.90
N GLY A 463 -0.95 -18.08 26.01
CA GLY A 463 -0.26 -19.36 26.05
C GLY A 463 -0.86 -20.38 25.08
N VAL A 464 -2.18 -20.55 25.10
CA VAL A 464 -2.89 -21.43 24.15
C VAL A 464 -2.68 -20.97 22.71
N HIS A 465 -2.78 -19.68 22.42
CA HIS A 465 -2.55 -19.13 21.08
C HIS A 465 -1.12 -19.39 20.60
N THR A 466 -0.13 -19.25 21.48
CA THR A 466 1.27 -19.59 21.15
C THR A 466 1.43 -21.07 20.84
N LEU A 467 0.82 -21.96 21.62
CA LEU A 467 0.84 -23.40 21.37
C LEU A 467 0.18 -23.76 20.02
N LEU A 468 -0.94 -23.10 19.69
CA LEU A 468 -1.60 -23.31 18.39
C LEU A 468 -0.71 -22.84 17.22
N LEU A 469 -0.01 -21.71 17.36
CA LEU A 469 0.93 -21.22 16.36
C LEU A 469 2.11 -22.21 16.17
N PHE A 470 2.64 -22.75 17.28
CA PHE A 470 3.65 -23.81 17.25
C PHE A 470 3.12 -25.09 16.60
N GLY A 471 1.91 -25.52 16.97
CA GLY A 471 1.25 -26.68 16.36
C GLY A 471 1.07 -26.51 14.85
N TYR A 472 0.70 -25.30 14.41
CA TYR A 472 0.62 -24.96 12.99
C TYR A 472 2.00 -25.02 12.30
N ALA A 473 3.06 -24.55 12.97
CA ALA A 473 4.43 -24.66 12.44
C ALA A 473 4.86 -26.13 12.26
N LEU A 474 4.60 -26.98 13.25
CA LEU A 474 4.86 -28.40 13.16
C LEU A 474 4.06 -29.08 12.04
N PHE A 475 2.78 -28.72 11.90
CA PHE A 475 1.93 -29.20 10.81
C PHE A 475 2.52 -28.87 9.43
N ILE A 476 2.98 -27.63 9.22
CA ILE A 476 3.66 -27.21 7.98
C ILE A 476 4.93 -28.03 7.73
N LEU A 477 5.77 -28.24 8.75
CA LEU A 477 7.01 -29.00 8.64
C LEU A 477 6.77 -30.48 8.29
N VAL A 478 5.66 -31.05 8.78
CA VAL A 478 5.26 -32.43 8.43
C VAL A 478 4.84 -32.52 6.97
N LEU A 479 4.06 -31.55 6.49
CA LEU A 479 3.55 -31.53 5.11
C LEU A 479 4.59 -31.09 4.06
N ASN A 480 5.66 -30.41 4.47
CA ASN A 480 6.70 -29.93 3.56
C ASN A 480 8.07 -30.51 3.94
N PRO A 481 8.45 -31.69 3.36
CA PRO A 481 9.71 -32.34 3.66
C PRO A 481 10.96 -31.52 3.29
N GLU A 482 10.88 -30.69 2.25
CA GLU A 482 11.99 -29.83 1.80
C GLU A 482 12.25 -28.71 2.80
N LEU A 483 11.20 -28.04 3.25
CA LEU A 483 11.29 -27.02 4.30
C LEU A 483 11.83 -27.65 5.60
N ARG A 484 11.36 -28.84 5.96
CA ARG A 484 11.85 -29.59 7.12
C ARG A 484 13.35 -29.86 7.04
N LYS A 485 13.84 -30.34 5.88
CA LYS A 485 15.30 -30.59 5.67
C LYS A 485 16.09 -29.29 5.80
N SER A 486 15.61 -28.19 5.20
CA SER A 486 16.26 -26.87 5.27
C SER A 486 16.35 -26.35 6.71
N VAL A 487 15.26 -26.45 7.47
CA VAL A 487 15.22 -26.05 8.89
C VAL A 487 16.16 -26.92 9.74
N LEU A 488 16.16 -28.24 9.57
CA LEU A 488 17.07 -29.14 10.31
C LEU A 488 18.54 -28.85 10.00
N GLN A 489 18.88 -28.59 8.74
CA GLN A 489 20.24 -28.19 8.34
C GLN A 489 20.66 -26.86 8.96
N PHE A 490 19.76 -25.88 8.99
CA PHE A 490 20.04 -24.58 9.63
C PHE A 490 20.29 -24.73 11.14
N VAL A 491 19.44 -25.48 11.83
CA VAL A 491 19.58 -25.76 13.27
C VAL A 491 20.88 -26.49 13.55
N SER A 492 21.20 -27.56 12.79
CA SER A 492 22.43 -28.35 12.97
C SER A 492 23.70 -27.51 12.73
N ARG A 493 23.70 -26.58 11.75
CA ARG A 493 24.84 -25.68 11.53
C ARG A 493 25.03 -24.70 12.70
N LYS A 494 23.94 -24.21 13.29
CA LYS A 494 24.00 -23.26 14.40
C LYS A 494 24.44 -23.92 15.72
N ILE A 495 24.09 -25.21 15.92
CA ILE A 495 24.57 -25.98 17.06
C ILE A 495 26.08 -26.24 16.92
N LYS A 496 26.54 -26.68 15.73
CA LYS A 496 27.97 -26.90 15.48
C LYS A 496 28.83 -25.64 15.55
N SER A 497 28.28 -24.45 15.26
CA SER A 497 29.05 -23.21 15.40
C SER A 497 29.18 -22.75 16.87
N LYS A 498 28.27 -23.19 17.76
CA LYS A 498 28.36 -22.93 19.21
C LYS A 498 29.30 -23.87 19.95
N ASP A 499 29.56 -25.04 19.40
CA ASP A 499 30.50 -26.02 19.98
C ASP A 499 31.97 -25.67 19.62
N HIS A 500 32.19 -24.64 18.78
CA HIS A 500 33.52 -24.19 18.36
C HIS A 500 33.85 -22.73 18.88
N GLU A 501 32.95 -22.10 19.63
CA GLU A 501 33.23 -20.92 20.47
C GLU A 501 33.38 -21.33 21.96
#